data_612c9018d86187f421893295b024dccc
#
_entry.id   612c9018d86187f421893295b024dccc
#
_cell.length_a   1.000
_cell.length_b   1.000
_cell.length_c   1.000
_cell.angle_alpha   90.00
_cell.angle_beta   90.00
_cell.angle_gamma   90.00
#
_symmetry.space_group_name_H-M   'P 1'
#
loop_
_entity.id
_entity.type
_entity.pdbx_description
1 polymer ?
#
loop_
_entity_poly.entity_id
_entity_poly.type
_entity_poly.pdbx_seq_one_letter_code
_entity_poly.pdbx_strand_id
1 'polypeptide(L)'
;MAHLNFNHFTLGVEEEYMVMDPATRELKSHEQRIVHEGQKIIKDKVKAEMHQAVVEVGTDVCRNIDDAHQDVSVLRKTISDIAGGLGFTMGAAGTHPF
;
A
#
# COMPACT_ATOMS: atom_id res chain seq x y z
N MET A 1 5.79 19.80 31.63
CA MET A 1 5.48 19.21 30.33
C MET A 1 4.08 18.63 30.35
N ALA A 2 3.32 18.88 29.31
CA ALA A 2 1.99 18.30 29.22
C ALA A 2 2.09 16.77 29.14
N HIS A 3 1.12 16.12 29.74
CA HIS A 3 1.01 14.67 29.58
C HIS A 3 0.70 14.32 28.14
N LEU A 4 1.47 13.40 27.60
CA LEU A 4 1.13 12.78 26.35
C LEU A 4 0.14 11.67 26.62
N ASN A 5 -1.07 11.84 26.13
CA ASN A 5 -2.08 10.80 26.22
C ASN A 5 -2.09 10.02 24.92
N PHE A 6 -1.44 8.87 24.90
CA PHE A 6 -1.31 8.05 23.71
C PHE A 6 -2.64 7.54 23.17
N ASN A 7 -3.69 7.55 23.99
CA ASN A 7 -5.04 7.19 23.52
C ASN A 7 -5.62 8.23 22.56
N HIS A 8 -5.08 9.45 22.55
CA HIS A 8 -5.50 10.51 21.65
C HIS A 8 -4.65 10.59 20.40
N PHE A 9 -3.56 9.85 20.34
CA PHE A 9 -2.73 9.80 19.15
C PHE A 9 -3.29 8.80 18.17
N THR A 10 -3.29 9.20 16.92
CA THR A 10 -3.66 8.34 15.81
C THR A 10 -2.52 8.34 14.81
N LEU A 11 -2.44 7.31 14.01
CA LEU A 11 -1.42 7.22 12.97
C LEU A 11 -2.00 6.58 11.73
N GLY A 12 -1.41 6.93 10.62
CA GLY A 12 -1.67 6.29 9.35
C GLY A 12 -0.34 5.96 8.71
N VAL A 13 -0.33 4.96 7.83
CA VAL A 13 0.86 4.53 7.13
C VAL A 13 0.55 4.48 5.64
N GLU A 14 1.46 5.03 4.84
CA GLU A 14 1.42 4.90 3.40
C GLU A 14 2.61 4.08 2.94
N GLU A 15 2.38 3.23 1.95
CA GLU A 15 3.43 2.48 1.29
C GLU A 15 3.30 2.62 -0.22
N GLU A 16 4.42 2.60 -0.89
CA GLU A 16 4.50 2.63 -2.35
C GLU A 16 5.20 1.38 -2.84
N TYR A 17 4.66 0.82 -3.92
CA TYR A 17 5.22 -0.38 -4.53
C TYR A 17 5.46 -0.14 -6.01
N MET A 18 6.64 -0.53 -6.49
CA MET A 18 6.92 -0.56 -7.92
C MET A 18 6.35 -1.83 -8.51
N VAL A 19 5.70 -1.70 -9.66
CA VAL A 19 5.17 -2.83 -10.42
C VAL A 19 6.26 -3.30 -11.38
N MET A 20 6.64 -4.56 -11.29
CA MET A 20 7.77 -5.10 -12.04
C MET A 20 7.42 -6.41 -12.72
N ASP A 21 8.10 -6.66 -13.83
CA ASP A 21 8.12 -7.98 -14.44
C ASP A 21 8.93 -8.93 -13.53
N PRO A 22 8.40 -10.10 -13.16
CA PRO A 22 9.10 -10.97 -12.23
C PRO A 22 10.37 -11.61 -12.80
N ALA A 23 10.48 -11.73 -14.12
CA ALA A 23 11.64 -12.35 -14.77
C ALA A 23 12.74 -11.32 -15.04
N THR A 24 12.40 -10.16 -15.58
CA THR A 24 13.37 -9.14 -15.99
C THR A 24 13.58 -8.05 -14.95
N ARG A 25 12.64 -7.89 -14.02
CA ARG A 25 12.57 -6.82 -13.04
C ARG A 25 12.41 -5.43 -13.65
N GLU A 26 12.01 -5.35 -14.91
CA GLU A 26 11.66 -4.08 -15.53
C GLU A 26 10.38 -3.53 -14.95
N LEU A 27 10.30 -2.21 -14.82
CA LEU A 27 9.09 -1.53 -14.40
C LEU A 27 8.01 -1.67 -15.46
N LYS A 28 6.79 -1.93 -15.04
CA LYS A 28 5.63 -2.10 -15.93
C LYS A 28 4.54 -1.12 -15.55
N SER A 29 4.06 -0.40 -16.56
CA SER A 29 2.98 0.57 -16.39
C SER A 29 1.60 -0.11 -16.41
N HIS A 30 1.40 -1.08 -15.53
CA HIS A 30 0.13 -1.80 -15.38
C HIS A 30 -0.51 -1.54 -14.01
N GLU A 31 -0.04 -0.50 -13.33
CA GLU A 31 -0.52 -0.10 -12.00
C GLU A 31 -2.02 0.16 -11.99
N GLN A 32 -2.58 0.66 -13.08
CA GLN A 32 -4.01 0.96 -13.16
C GLN A 32 -4.88 -0.29 -13.04
N ARG A 33 -4.45 -1.41 -13.61
CA ARG A 33 -5.16 -2.67 -13.48
C ARG A 33 -5.14 -3.17 -12.04
N ILE A 34 -3.98 -3.08 -11.40
CA ILE A 34 -3.81 -3.48 -10.01
C ILE A 34 -4.67 -2.60 -9.11
N VAL A 35 -4.65 -1.30 -9.33
CA VAL A 35 -5.46 -0.35 -8.57
C VAL A 35 -6.95 -0.62 -8.78
N HIS A 36 -7.38 -0.85 -10.02
CA HIS A 36 -8.78 -1.12 -10.32
C HIS A 36 -9.28 -2.37 -9.57
N GLU A 37 -8.51 -3.46 -9.62
CA GLU A 37 -8.86 -4.69 -8.90
C GLU A 37 -8.77 -4.50 -7.39
N GLY A 38 -7.77 -3.77 -6.93
CA GLY A 38 -7.60 -3.47 -5.51
C GLY A 38 -8.74 -2.64 -4.94
N GLN A 39 -9.23 -1.67 -5.69
CA GLN A 39 -10.33 -0.82 -5.25
C GLN A 39 -11.63 -1.59 -5.06
N LYS A 40 -11.80 -2.74 -5.68
CA LYS A 40 -12.95 -3.61 -5.45
C LYS A 40 -12.93 -4.22 -4.04
N ILE A 41 -11.75 -4.33 -3.44
CA ILE A 41 -11.54 -4.98 -2.14
C ILE A 41 -11.26 -3.96 -1.05
N ILE A 42 -10.33 -3.07 -1.28
CA ILE A 42 -9.85 -2.12 -0.27
C ILE A 42 -10.19 -0.66 -0.60
N LYS A 43 -11.02 -0.45 -1.59
CA LYS A 43 -11.60 0.85 -1.96
C LYS A 43 -10.52 1.92 -2.21
N ASP A 44 -10.65 3.07 -1.58
CA ASP A 44 -9.77 4.22 -1.77
C ASP A 44 -8.42 4.11 -1.04
N LYS A 45 -8.17 3.01 -0.35
CA LYS A 45 -6.87 2.77 0.29
C LYS A 45 -5.77 2.46 -0.72
N VAL A 46 -6.10 2.21 -1.98
CA VAL A 46 -5.14 1.97 -3.05
C VAL A 46 -5.30 3.00 -4.14
N LYS A 47 -4.18 3.54 -4.63
CA LYS A 47 -4.14 4.56 -5.67
C LYS A 47 -2.98 4.29 -6.61
N ALA A 48 -3.11 4.79 -7.85
CA ALA A 48 -2.00 4.81 -8.80
C ALA A 48 -1.23 6.11 -8.65
N GLU A 49 0.10 6.03 -8.69
CA GLU A 49 0.93 7.21 -8.82
C GLU A 49 0.98 7.62 -10.29
N MET A 50 0.68 8.90 -10.57
CA MET A 50 0.68 9.39 -11.95
C MET A 50 2.08 9.34 -12.55
N HIS A 51 2.15 8.89 -13.79
CA HIS A 51 3.37 8.83 -14.60
C HIS A 51 4.44 7.86 -14.13
N GLN A 52 4.13 6.97 -13.19
CA GLN A 52 5.08 5.98 -12.69
C GLN A 52 4.40 4.62 -12.54
N ALA A 53 5.21 3.57 -12.60
CA ALA A 53 4.74 2.21 -12.37
C ALA A 53 4.67 1.92 -10.86
N VAL A 54 3.90 2.75 -10.14
CA VAL A 54 3.84 2.74 -8.68
C VAL A 54 2.38 2.63 -8.23
N VAL A 55 2.16 1.76 -7.27
CA VAL A 55 0.88 1.62 -6.57
C VAL A 55 1.06 2.10 -5.14
N GLU A 56 0.24 3.02 -4.71
CA GLU A 56 0.20 3.51 -3.33
C GLU A 56 -0.91 2.84 -2.56
N VAL A 57 -0.62 2.46 -1.32
CA VAL A 57 -1.65 2.05 -0.37
C VAL A 57 -1.54 2.88 0.90
N GLY A 58 -2.68 3.15 1.52
CA GLY A 58 -2.73 3.87 2.77
C GLY A 58 -3.69 3.21 3.73
N THR A 59 -3.31 3.15 5.00
CA THR A 59 -4.19 2.62 6.04
C THR A 59 -5.30 3.62 6.36
N ASP A 60 -6.35 3.15 7.01
CA ASP A 60 -7.22 4.03 7.77
C ASP A 60 -6.44 4.63 8.95
N VAL A 61 -7.04 5.61 9.59
CA VAL A 61 -6.48 6.14 10.84
C VAL A 61 -6.50 5.03 11.89
N CYS A 62 -5.33 4.70 12.41
CA CYS A 62 -5.15 3.62 13.37
C CYS A 62 -4.91 4.20 14.75
N ARG A 63 -5.35 3.48 15.79
CA ARG A 63 -5.24 3.93 17.17
C ARG A 63 -3.89 3.60 17.80
N ASN A 64 -3.23 2.58 17.28
CA ASN A 64 -1.97 2.11 17.83
C ASN A 64 -1.15 1.41 16.74
N ILE A 65 0.07 1.05 17.11
CA ILE A 65 1.00 0.40 16.19
C ILE A 65 0.52 -0.97 15.75
N ASP A 66 -0.12 -1.72 16.64
CA ASP A 66 -0.63 -3.05 16.30
C ASP A 66 -1.72 -2.99 15.24
N ASP A 67 -2.65 -2.04 15.37
CA ASP A 67 -3.69 -1.81 14.37
C ASP A 67 -3.06 -1.41 13.02
N ALA A 68 -2.09 -0.51 13.05
CA ALA A 68 -1.40 -0.06 11.84
C ALA A 68 -0.66 -1.21 11.16
N HIS A 69 0.05 -2.04 11.94
CA HIS A 69 0.76 -3.20 11.42
C HIS A 69 -0.19 -4.20 10.78
N GLN A 70 -1.31 -4.46 11.42
CA GLN A 70 -2.31 -5.39 10.92
C GLN A 70 -2.93 -4.88 9.62
N ASP A 71 -3.29 -3.59 9.56
CA ASP A 71 -3.89 -3.00 8.38
C ASP A 71 -2.91 -2.97 7.21
N VAL A 72 -1.67 -2.57 7.43
CA VAL A 72 -0.62 -2.59 6.41
C VAL A 72 -0.40 -4.00 5.88
N SER A 73 -0.39 -5.01 6.75
CA SER A 73 -0.20 -6.41 6.35
C SER A 73 -1.31 -6.88 5.42
N VAL A 74 -2.56 -6.50 5.70
CA VAL A 74 -3.70 -6.84 4.84
C VAL A 74 -3.58 -6.14 3.50
N LEU A 75 -3.21 -4.86 3.49
CA LEU A 75 -3.05 -4.09 2.25
C LEU A 75 -1.94 -4.66 1.37
N ARG A 76 -0.79 -4.98 1.97
CA ARG A 76 0.33 -5.60 1.25
C ARG A 76 -0.07 -6.92 0.62
N LYS A 77 -0.71 -7.77 1.39
CA LYS A 77 -1.13 -9.09 0.91
C LYS A 77 -2.14 -8.96 -0.23
N THR A 78 -3.12 -8.10 -0.08
CA THR A 78 -4.16 -7.89 -1.09
C THR A 78 -3.55 -7.46 -2.41
N ILE A 79 -2.69 -6.45 -2.39
CA ILE A 79 -2.08 -5.91 -3.61
C ILE A 79 -1.09 -6.91 -4.21
N SER A 80 -0.31 -7.58 -3.37
CA SER A 80 0.64 -8.59 -3.84
C SER A 80 -0.07 -9.76 -4.51
N ASP A 81 -1.18 -10.22 -3.95
CA ASP A 81 -1.96 -11.31 -4.53
C ASP A 81 -2.56 -10.91 -5.88
N ILE A 82 -3.08 -9.68 -5.98
CA ILE A 82 -3.62 -9.16 -7.22
C ILE A 82 -2.52 -9.06 -8.29
N ALA A 83 -1.39 -8.47 -7.94
CA ALA A 83 -0.26 -8.34 -8.87
C ALA A 83 0.21 -9.70 -9.36
N GLY A 84 0.36 -10.66 -8.44
CA GLY A 84 0.77 -12.02 -8.78
C GLY A 84 -0.21 -12.71 -9.72
N GLY A 85 -1.52 -12.51 -9.51
CA GLY A 85 -2.56 -13.05 -10.38
C GLY A 85 -2.54 -12.44 -11.78
N LEU A 86 -2.02 -11.23 -11.93
CA LEU A 86 -1.86 -10.55 -13.22
C LEU A 86 -0.48 -10.78 -13.86
N GLY A 87 0.38 -11.55 -13.21
CA GLY A 87 1.71 -11.87 -13.74
C GLY A 87 2.80 -10.87 -13.39
N PHE A 88 2.58 -10.04 -12.34
CA PHE A 88 3.55 -9.04 -11.91
C PHE A 88 4.07 -9.34 -10.51
N THR A 89 5.19 -8.73 -10.17
CA THR A 89 5.69 -8.69 -8.80
C THR A 89 5.75 -7.24 -8.33
N MET A 90 5.84 -7.06 -7.02
CA MET A 90 5.85 -5.75 -6.40
C MET A 90 7.13 -5.59 -5.59
N GLY A 91 7.82 -4.48 -5.81
CA GLY A 91 8.98 -4.08 -5.01
C GLY A 91 8.62 -2.89 -4.14
N ALA A 92 9.11 -2.89 -2.90
CA ALA A 92 8.89 -1.76 -2.01
C ALA A 92 9.64 -0.53 -2.50
N ALA A 93 8.94 0.59 -2.66
CA ALA A 93 9.52 1.85 -3.06
C ALA A 93 9.65 2.81 -1.87
N GLY A 94 8.78 2.69 -0.86
CA GLY A 94 8.85 3.51 0.32
C GLY A 94 7.69 3.30 1.27
N THR A 95 7.90 3.73 2.51
CA THR A 95 6.87 3.72 3.56
C THR A 95 6.93 5.07 4.28
N HIS A 96 5.77 5.71 4.40
CA HIS A 96 5.66 7.01 5.03
C HIS A 96 4.63 6.95 6.17
N PRO A 97 5.02 7.14 7.43
CA PRO A 97 4.08 7.33 8.53
C PRO A 97 3.47 8.74 8.47
N PHE A 98 2.19 8.82 8.79
CA PHE A 98 1.50 10.11 8.87
C PHE A 98 0.47 10.17 9.98
#